data_7a14cb66b87d9e382109d1c6f2bba4c6
#
_entry.id   7a14cb66b87d9e382109d1c6f2bba4c6
#
_cell.length_a   1.000
_cell.length_b   1.000
_cell.length_c   1.000
_cell.angle_alpha   90.00
_cell.angle_beta   90.00
_cell.angle_gamma   90.00
#
_symmetry.space_group_name_H-M   'P 1'
#
loop_
_entity.id
_entity.type
_entity.pdbx_description
1 polymer ?
#
loop_
_entity_poly.entity_id
_entity_poly.type
_entity_poly.pdbx_seq_one_letter_code
_entity_poly.pdbx_strand_id
1 'polypeptide(L)'
;MTPETFHERIHLVIDRLGKNAPPHELFAGGVEDWHARARLAHFLAQMPEQREEAVELFQSVMDAEVNEELAQDVEEKVYAMQGLSALEAEEKETQEVALEHINLAIECAEGTDFLYKYILRGELWADRWNLMHKLGMTEDAEAEADERISAFDGLEDAVPHNSYLYYGYRFKAHLAAERGVVLIAKDYMHMAIHAMEIPPAYEQPLADAFAQTHENASWILREIDRATPDPAQLHWDI
;
A
#
# COMPACT_ATOMS: atom_id res chain seq x y z
N MET A 1 8.24 -6.57 -23.81
CA MET A 1 9.19 -7.62 -23.34
C MET A 1 9.04 -8.87 -24.21
N THR A 2 10.14 -9.60 -24.55
CA THR A 2 10.06 -10.89 -25.24
C THR A 2 9.90 -12.05 -24.26
N PRO A 3 9.42 -13.25 -24.72
CA PRO A 3 9.35 -14.43 -23.85
C PRO A 3 10.70 -14.82 -23.24
N GLU A 4 11.79 -14.69 -24.01
CA GLU A 4 13.14 -14.98 -23.54
C GLU A 4 13.56 -14.03 -22.43
N THR A 5 13.37 -12.71 -22.63
CA THR A 5 13.67 -11.68 -21.62
C THR A 5 12.83 -11.89 -20.37
N PHE A 6 11.54 -12.22 -20.51
CA PHE A 6 10.66 -12.49 -19.39
C PHE A 6 11.19 -13.67 -18.53
N HIS A 7 11.62 -14.73 -19.18
CA HIS A 7 12.20 -15.89 -18.51
C HIS A 7 13.53 -15.56 -17.79
N GLU A 8 14.40 -14.76 -18.42
CA GLU A 8 15.63 -14.28 -17.81
C GLU A 8 15.35 -13.45 -16.54
N ARG A 9 14.30 -12.63 -16.53
CA ARG A 9 13.91 -11.85 -15.36
C ARG A 9 13.36 -12.70 -14.22
N ILE A 10 12.60 -13.74 -14.53
CA ILE A 10 12.18 -14.71 -13.51
C ILE A 10 13.40 -15.35 -12.85
N HIS A 11 14.39 -15.79 -13.62
CA HIS A 11 15.62 -16.35 -13.07
C HIS A 11 16.37 -15.33 -12.22
N LEU A 12 16.47 -14.05 -12.65
CA LEU A 12 17.08 -12.98 -11.87
C LEU A 12 16.40 -12.83 -10.50
N VAL A 13 15.05 -12.82 -10.47
CA VAL A 13 14.26 -12.73 -9.24
C VAL A 13 14.55 -13.93 -8.32
N ILE A 14 14.51 -15.15 -8.87
CA ILE A 14 14.76 -16.39 -8.12
C ILE A 14 16.17 -16.38 -7.53
N ASP A 15 17.17 -16.06 -8.32
CA ASP A 15 18.57 -16.02 -7.88
C ASP A 15 18.81 -14.97 -6.79
N ARG A 16 18.18 -13.79 -6.94
CA ARG A 16 18.33 -12.68 -5.98
C ARG A 16 17.66 -12.96 -4.64
N LEU A 17 16.48 -13.53 -4.65
CA LEU A 17 15.69 -13.80 -3.45
C LEU A 17 16.03 -15.13 -2.78
N GLY A 18 16.64 -16.05 -3.49
CA GLY A 18 17.14 -17.33 -2.96
C GLY A 18 16.04 -18.12 -2.24
N LYS A 19 16.16 -18.26 -0.91
CA LYS A 19 15.16 -19.01 -0.10
C LYS A 19 13.79 -18.35 -0.02
N ASN A 20 13.72 -17.05 -0.29
CA ASN A 20 12.49 -16.26 -0.28
C ASN A 20 11.93 -16.08 -1.70
N ALA A 21 12.49 -16.80 -2.68
CA ALA A 21 12.03 -16.71 -4.05
C ALA A 21 10.58 -17.22 -4.18
N PRO A 22 9.77 -16.55 -5.03
CA PRO A 22 8.43 -17.03 -5.31
C PRO A 22 8.49 -18.38 -6.03
N PRO A 23 7.46 -19.23 -5.88
CA PRO A 23 7.38 -20.46 -6.67
C PRO A 23 7.24 -20.14 -8.14
N HIS A 24 7.91 -20.93 -8.99
CA HIS A 24 7.96 -20.70 -10.45
C HIS A 24 6.57 -20.73 -11.11
N GLU A 25 5.64 -21.44 -10.50
CA GLU A 25 4.26 -21.58 -10.92
C GLU A 25 3.51 -20.22 -10.97
N LEU A 26 3.94 -19.23 -10.18
CA LEU A 26 3.36 -17.87 -10.23
C LEU A 26 3.53 -17.19 -11.59
N PHE A 27 4.46 -17.67 -12.41
CA PHE A 27 4.79 -17.11 -13.72
C PHE A 27 4.43 -18.05 -14.87
N ALA A 28 3.66 -19.13 -14.62
CA ALA A 28 3.39 -20.20 -15.58
C ALA A 28 2.70 -19.72 -16.87
N GLY A 29 1.92 -18.64 -16.81
CA GLY A 29 1.28 -18.03 -17.98
C GLY A 29 2.25 -17.33 -18.94
N GLY A 30 3.48 -17.08 -18.51
CA GLY A 30 4.49 -16.39 -19.32
C GLY A 30 4.17 -14.93 -19.60
N VAL A 31 4.83 -14.35 -20.60
CA VAL A 31 4.71 -12.92 -20.93
C VAL A 31 3.32 -12.54 -21.47
N GLU A 32 2.56 -13.48 -22.00
CA GLU A 32 1.21 -13.23 -22.53
C GLU A 32 0.16 -13.10 -21.41
N ASP A 33 0.44 -13.67 -20.24
CA ASP A 33 -0.43 -13.59 -19.07
C ASP A 33 -0.18 -12.30 -18.29
N TRP A 34 -1.19 -11.46 -18.19
CA TRP A 34 -1.07 -10.20 -17.47
C TRP A 34 -0.83 -10.38 -15.95
N HIS A 35 -1.36 -11.45 -15.34
CA HIS A 35 -1.09 -11.79 -13.95
C HIS A 35 0.40 -12.09 -13.73
N ALA A 36 0.99 -12.89 -14.62
CA ALA A 36 2.41 -13.19 -14.54
C ALA A 36 3.27 -11.93 -14.71
N ARG A 37 2.85 -10.99 -15.61
CA ARG A 37 3.54 -9.70 -15.76
C ARG A 37 3.41 -8.83 -14.53
N ALA A 38 2.22 -8.70 -13.94
CA ALA A 38 1.99 -7.92 -12.72
C ALA A 38 2.84 -8.44 -11.56
N ARG A 39 2.85 -9.76 -11.35
CA ARG A 39 3.66 -10.40 -10.30
C ARG A 39 5.16 -10.19 -10.52
N LEU A 40 5.65 -10.35 -11.74
CA LEU A 40 7.05 -10.09 -12.06
C LEU A 40 7.41 -8.64 -11.78
N ALA A 41 6.56 -7.69 -12.16
CA ALA A 41 6.75 -6.26 -11.90
C ALA A 41 6.94 -5.97 -10.41
N HIS A 42 6.14 -6.55 -9.52
CA HIS A 42 6.28 -6.39 -8.07
C HIS A 42 7.62 -6.85 -7.53
N PHE A 43 8.16 -7.96 -8.05
CA PHE A 43 9.49 -8.42 -7.64
C PHE A 43 10.61 -7.54 -8.20
N LEU A 44 10.49 -7.09 -9.45
CA LEU A 44 11.48 -6.20 -10.08
C LEU A 44 11.46 -4.81 -9.43
N ALA A 45 10.31 -4.32 -9.00
CA ALA A 45 10.17 -3.04 -8.30
C ALA A 45 11.01 -2.96 -7.01
N GLN A 46 11.30 -4.10 -6.38
CA GLN A 46 12.17 -4.18 -5.20
C GLN A 46 13.67 -4.10 -5.54
N MET A 47 14.02 -4.05 -6.83
CA MET A 47 15.39 -4.01 -7.34
C MET A 47 15.63 -2.67 -8.03
N PRO A 48 16.41 -1.74 -7.44
CA PRO A 48 16.59 -0.40 -8.01
C PRO A 48 17.06 -0.40 -9.46
N GLU A 49 17.90 -1.38 -9.83
CA GLU A 49 18.42 -1.54 -11.19
C GLU A 49 17.39 -2.06 -12.22
N GLN A 50 16.24 -2.53 -11.76
CA GLN A 50 15.16 -3.08 -12.60
C GLN A 50 13.89 -2.21 -12.59
N ARG A 51 13.97 -1.03 -11.98
CA ARG A 51 12.84 -0.13 -11.80
C ARG A 51 12.12 0.26 -13.10
N GLU A 52 12.87 0.66 -14.12
CA GLU A 52 12.28 1.05 -15.40
C GLU A 52 11.48 -0.11 -16.01
N GLU A 53 12.03 -1.32 -15.95
CA GLU A 53 11.38 -2.51 -16.46
C GLU A 53 10.14 -2.89 -15.64
N ALA A 54 10.16 -2.67 -14.32
CA ALA A 54 8.97 -2.84 -13.47
C ALA A 54 7.86 -1.87 -13.87
N VAL A 55 8.18 -0.60 -14.12
CA VAL A 55 7.23 0.41 -14.61
C VAL A 55 6.62 -0.02 -15.96
N GLU A 56 7.44 -0.43 -16.94
CA GLU A 56 6.94 -0.91 -18.24
C GLU A 56 5.99 -2.11 -18.09
N LEU A 57 6.31 -3.05 -17.20
CA LEU A 57 5.46 -4.21 -16.96
C LEU A 57 4.13 -3.80 -16.30
N PHE A 58 4.15 -2.95 -15.27
CA PHE A 58 2.92 -2.45 -14.67
C PHE A 58 2.05 -1.69 -15.68
N GLN A 59 2.65 -0.80 -16.47
CA GLN A 59 1.93 -0.08 -17.54
C GLN A 59 1.30 -1.05 -18.53
N SER A 60 1.99 -2.14 -18.88
CA SER A 60 1.48 -3.15 -19.83
C SER A 60 0.25 -3.90 -19.33
N VAL A 61 -0.09 -3.83 -18.04
CA VAL A 61 -1.26 -4.48 -17.45
C VAL A 61 -2.38 -3.49 -17.11
N MET A 62 -2.18 -2.18 -17.31
CA MET A 62 -3.21 -1.17 -17.05
C MET A 62 -4.46 -1.35 -17.92
N ASP A 63 -4.30 -1.76 -19.17
CA ASP A 63 -5.38 -2.02 -20.12
C ASP A 63 -5.89 -3.46 -20.10
N ALA A 64 -5.37 -4.32 -19.19
CA ALA A 64 -5.82 -5.70 -19.11
C ALA A 64 -7.28 -5.78 -18.66
N GLU A 65 -8.06 -6.59 -19.39
CA GLU A 65 -9.45 -6.88 -19.02
C GLU A 65 -9.45 -7.71 -17.72
N VAL A 66 -10.21 -7.25 -16.74
CA VAL A 66 -10.38 -7.91 -15.44
C VAL A 66 -11.72 -8.63 -15.44
N ASN A 67 -11.73 -9.87 -15.01
CA ASN A 67 -12.98 -10.55 -14.70
C ASN A 67 -13.44 -10.16 -13.29
N GLU A 68 -14.36 -9.21 -13.20
CA GLU A 68 -14.88 -8.69 -11.93
C GLU A 68 -15.56 -9.76 -11.05
N GLU A 69 -15.92 -10.91 -11.62
CA GLU A 69 -16.46 -12.05 -10.87
C GLU A 69 -15.35 -12.84 -10.15
N LEU A 70 -14.07 -12.62 -10.53
CA LEU A 70 -12.91 -13.25 -9.93
C LEU A 70 -12.21 -12.26 -8.99
N ALA A 71 -12.44 -12.41 -7.70
CA ALA A 71 -11.82 -11.56 -6.68
C ALA A 71 -10.29 -11.42 -6.83
N GLN A 72 -9.61 -12.50 -7.24
CA GLN A 72 -8.17 -12.50 -7.46
C GLN A 72 -7.75 -11.58 -8.62
N ASP A 73 -8.51 -11.52 -9.71
CA ASP A 73 -8.20 -10.65 -10.85
C ASP A 73 -8.26 -9.19 -10.43
N VAL A 74 -9.31 -8.83 -9.68
CA VAL A 74 -9.48 -7.47 -9.16
C VAL A 74 -8.35 -7.10 -8.20
N GLU A 75 -8.03 -8.00 -7.27
CA GLU A 75 -6.97 -7.79 -6.28
C GLU A 75 -5.61 -7.58 -6.96
N GLU A 76 -5.22 -8.44 -7.90
CA GLU A 76 -3.97 -8.30 -8.63
C GLU A 76 -3.91 -7.01 -9.47
N LYS A 77 -5.04 -6.59 -10.04
CA LYS A 77 -5.14 -5.32 -10.77
C LYS A 77 -4.91 -4.13 -9.85
N VAL A 78 -5.57 -4.12 -8.69
CA VAL A 78 -5.42 -3.06 -7.69
C VAL A 78 -3.97 -2.96 -7.21
N TYR A 79 -3.34 -4.09 -6.88
CA TYR A 79 -1.92 -4.12 -6.50
C TYR A 79 -1.00 -3.62 -7.62
N ALA A 80 -1.28 -3.96 -8.89
CA ALA A 80 -0.50 -3.45 -10.00
C ALA A 80 -0.60 -1.93 -10.14
N MET A 81 -1.79 -1.36 -9.98
CA MET A 81 -2.01 0.09 -9.99
C MET A 81 -1.30 0.78 -8.82
N GLN A 82 -1.39 0.21 -7.61
CA GLN A 82 -0.69 0.70 -6.43
C GLN A 82 0.84 0.64 -6.62
N GLY A 83 1.37 -0.48 -7.12
CA GLY A 83 2.80 -0.65 -7.38
C GLY A 83 3.34 0.35 -8.41
N LEU A 84 2.57 0.61 -9.48
CA LEU A 84 2.93 1.62 -10.47
C LEU A 84 2.93 3.02 -9.85
N SER A 85 1.88 3.39 -9.12
CA SER A 85 1.78 4.66 -8.42
C SER A 85 2.94 4.86 -7.44
N ALA A 86 3.31 3.83 -6.67
CA ALA A 86 4.42 3.91 -5.73
C ALA A 86 5.76 4.22 -6.42
N LEU A 87 6.04 3.58 -7.56
CA LEU A 87 7.24 3.85 -8.35
C LEU A 87 7.23 5.26 -8.94
N GLU A 88 6.12 5.71 -9.48
CA GLU A 88 5.98 7.05 -10.09
C GLU A 88 6.04 8.15 -9.02
N ALA A 89 5.60 7.88 -7.79
CA ALA A 89 5.62 8.83 -6.66
C ALA A 89 7.05 9.20 -6.18
N GLU A 90 8.07 8.42 -6.57
CA GLU A 90 9.45 8.72 -6.20
C GLU A 90 10.05 9.85 -7.06
N GLU A 91 9.60 10.00 -8.31
CA GLU A 91 10.09 11.01 -9.23
C GLU A 91 9.11 12.19 -9.27
N LYS A 92 9.62 13.41 -9.03
CA LYS A 92 8.78 14.60 -8.92
C LYS A 92 7.93 14.86 -10.17
N GLU A 93 8.47 14.55 -11.32
CA GLU A 93 7.85 14.77 -12.63
C GLU A 93 6.65 13.85 -12.88
N THR A 94 6.56 12.73 -12.17
CA THR A 94 5.51 11.70 -12.33
C THR A 94 4.51 11.64 -11.15
N GLN A 95 4.68 12.48 -10.13
CA GLN A 95 3.80 12.45 -8.94
C GLN A 95 2.33 12.73 -9.25
N GLU A 96 2.03 13.61 -10.23
CA GLU A 96 0.64 13.85 -10.63
C GLU A 96 0.02 12.61 -11.30
N VAL A 97 0.79 11.91 -12.14
CA VAL A 97 0.36 10.65 -12.79
C VAL A 97 0.21 9.54 -11.74
N ALA A 98 1.12 9.49 -10.76
CA ALA A 98 0.99 8.57 -9.62
C ALA A 98 -0.33 8.79 -8.86
N LEU A 99 -0.75 10.06 -8.68
CA LEU A 99 -2.04 10.38 -8.04
C LEU A 99 -3.24 9.90 -8.88
N GLU A 100 -3.15 9.95 -10.20
CA GLU A 100 -4.18 9.38 -11.07
C GLU A 100 -4.26 7.86 -10.92
N HIS A 101 -3.14 7.15 -10.91
CA HIS A 101 -3.10 5.70 -10.77
C HIS A 101 -3.59 5.22 -9.40
N ILE A 102 -3.24 5.91 -8.30
CA ILE A 102 -3.77 5.53 -6.99
C ILE A 102 -5.28 5.77 -6.87
N ASN A 103 -5.82 6.81 -7.52
CA ASN A 103 -7.26 7.05 -7.59
C ASN A 103 -7.99 5.92 -8.32
N LEU A 104 -7.45 5.45 -9.45
CA LEU A 104 -7.99 4.30 -10.17
C LEU A 104 -7.96 3.02 -9.32
N ALA A 105 -6.88 2.80 -8.55
CA ALA A 105 -6.79 1.68 -7.62
C ALA A 105 -7.86 1.75 -6.52
N ILE A 106 -8.11 2.94 -5.96
CA ILE A 106 -9.15 3.16 -4.95
C ILE A 106 -10.54 2.87 -5.55
N GLU A 107 -10.86 3.42 -6.71
CA GLU A 107 -12.14 3.18 -7.37
C GLU A 107 -12.37 1.69 -7.63
N CYS A 108 -11.38 0.98 -8.12
CA CYS A 108 -11.44 -0.46 -8.36
C CYS A 108 -11.63 -1.24 -7.05
N ALA A 109 -10.88 -0.91 -6.00
CA ALA A 109 -10.96 -1.59 -4.71
C ALA A 109 -12.28 -1.33 -3.98
N GLU A 110 -12.85 -0.13 -4.08
CA GLU A 110 -14.12 0.21 -3.43
C GLU A 110 -15.33 -0.41 -4.14
N GLY A 111 -15.24 -0.62 -5.45
CA GLY A 111 -16.31 -1.20 -6.27
C GLY A 111 -16.47 -2.72 -6.15
N THR A 112 -15.51 -3.42 -5.58
CA THR A 112 -15.43 -4.89 -5.65
C THR A 112 -15.20 -5.54 -4.29
N ASP A 113 -15.34 -6.88 -4.23
CA ASP A 113 -15.22 -7.68 -3.03
C ASP A 113 -14.09 -8.70 -3.17
N PHE A 114 -13.00 -8.55 -2.39
CA PHE A 114 -11.86 -9.48 -2.34
C PHE A 114 -11.31 -9.60 -0.91
N LEU A 115 -10.50 -10.65 -0.63
CA LEU A 115 -10.12 -11.05 0.71
C LEU A 115 -9.44 -9.92 1.53
N TYR A 116 -8.44 -9.27 0.96
CA TYR A 116 -7.65 -8.22 1.66
C TYR A 116 -8.20 -6.81 1.51
N LYS A 117 -9.35 -6.62 0.87
CA LYS A 117 -9.92 -5.30 0.57
C LYS A 117 -9.97 -4.35 1.77
N TYR A 118 -10.25 -4.87 2.95
CA TYR A 118 -10.40 -4.06 4.15
C TYR A 118 -9.09 -3.44 4.63
N ILE A 119 -7.96 -4.13 4.43
CA ILE A 119 -6.63 -3.58 4.73
C ILE A 119 -6.16 -2.73 3.57
N LEU A 120 -6.19 -3.27 2.36
CA LEU A 120 -5.71 -2.61 1.16
C LEU A 120 -6.41 -1.27 0.90
N ARG A 121 -7.71 -1.16 1.14
CA ARG A 121 -8.42 0.12 1.01
C ARG A 121 -7.82 1.21 1.90
N GLY A 122 -7.51 0.90 3.15
CA GLY A 122 -6.85 1.84 4.05
C GLY A 122 -5.46 2.24 3.56
N GLU A 123 -4.68 1.28 3.06
CA GLU A 123 -3.35 1.53 2.48
C GLU A 123 -3.44 2.45 1.25
N LEU A 124 -4.34 2.18 0.31
CA LEU A 124 -4.52 3.01 -0.88
C LEU A 124 -4.85 4.46 -0.54
N TRP A 125 -5.71 4.68 0.46
CA TRP A 125 -6.01 6.03 0.95
C TRP A 125 -4.80 6.69 1.60
N ALA A 126 -4.00 5.95 2.36
CA ALA A 126 -2.77 6.47 2.94
C ALA A 126 -1.76 6.87 1.85
N ASP A 127 -1.57 6.04 0.83
CA ASP A 127 -0.71 6.34 -0.33
C ASP A 127 -1.18 7.60 -1.04
N ARG A 128 -2.50 7.75 -1.25
CA ARG A 128 -3.09 8.96 -1.82
C ARG A 128 -2.80 10.19 -0.96
N TRP A 129 -3.04 10.16 0.34
CA TRP A 129 -2.81 11.31 1.22
C TRP A 129 -1.33 11.68 1.29
N ASN A 130 -0.44 10.70 1.38
CA ASN A 130 1.01 10.93 1.37
C ASN A 130 1.45 11.58 0.04
N LEU A 131 0.89 11.15 -1.07
CA LEU A 131 1.20 11.72 -2.39
C LEU A 131 0.63 13.13 -2.55
N MET A 132 -0.59 13.39 -2.11
CA MET A 132 -1.16 14.73 -2.04
C MET A 132 -0.30 15.66 -1.19
N HIS A 133 0.20 15.18 -0.04
CA HIS A 133 1.12 15.92 0.80
C HIS A 133 2.44 16.25 0.09
N LYS A 134 3.05 15.29 -0.61
CA LYS A 134 4.25 15.51 -1.45
C LYS A 134 4.01 16.55 -2.54
N LEU A 135 2.80 16.60 -3.10
CA LEU A 135 2.37 17.60 -4.10
C LEU A 135 2.02 18.98 -3.50
N GLY A 136 2.11 19.14 -2.18
CA GLY A 136 1.78 20.40 -1.47
C GLY A 136 0.29 20.59 -1.18
N MET A 137 -0.55 19.57 -1.39
CA MET A 137 -1.99 19.56 -1.13
C MET A 137 -2.29 19.06 0.29
N THR A 138 -1.48 19.46 1.29
CA THR A 138 -1.52 18.90 2.64
C THR A 138 -2.86 19.15 3.35
N GLU A 139 -3.45 20.35 3.17
CA GLU A 139 -4.71 20.72 3.81
C GLU A 139 -5.87 19.85 3.26
N ASP A 140 -5.88 19.58 1.96
CA ASP A 140 -6.88 18.72 1.33
C ASP A 140 -6.71 17.26 1.79
N ALA A 141 -5.48 16.75 1.83
CA ALA A 141 -5.18 15.41 2.32
C ALA A 141 -5.59 15.22 3.80
N GLU A 142 -5.32 16.22 4.65
CA GLU A 142 -5.72 16.18 6.06
C GLU A 142 -7.26 16.21 6.21
N ALA A 143 -7.96 17.02 5.40
CA ALA A 143 -9.41 17.07 5.39
C ALA A 143 -10.05 15.75 4.94
N GLU A 144 -9.53 15.10 3.90
CA GLU A 144 -9.98 13.77 3.46
C GLU A 144 -9.75 12.71 4.54
N ALA A 145 -8.60 12.74 5.21
CA ALA A 145 -8.31 11.81 6.31
C ALA A 145 -9.26 12.01 7.48
N ASP A 146 -9.56 13.26 7.85
CA ASP A 146 -10.53 13.59 8.90
C ASP A 146 -11.95 13.14 8.55
N GLU A 147 -12.36 13.29 7.30
CA GLU A 147 -13.66 12.78 6.81
C GLU A 147 -13.75 11.27 6.96
N ARG A 148 -12.71 10.53 6.52
CA ARG A 148 -12.67 9.05 6.64
C ARG A 148 -12.67 8.59 8.10
N ILE A 149 -11.87 9.21 8.95
CA ILE A 149 -11.88 8.93 10.39
C ILE A 149 -13.28 9.15 10.95
N SER A 150 -13.88 10.31 10.70
CA SER A 150 -15.20 10.66 11.23
C SER A 150 -16.33 9.76 10.74
N ALA A 151 -16.19 9.20 9.54
CA ALA A 151 -17.18 8.28 8.97
C ALA A 151 -17.20 6.92 9.68
N PHE A 152 -16.07 6.47 10.24
CA PHE A 152 -15.92 5.13 10.77
C PHE A 152 -15.61 5.08 12.28
N ASP A 153 -15.17 6.17 12.90
CA ASP A 153 -14.87 6.22 14.33
C ASP A 153 -16.15 6.04 15.17
N GLY A 154 -16.09 5.13 16.13
CA GLY A 154 -17.20 4.84 17.04
C GLY A 154 -18.33 3.99 16.46
N LEU A 155 -18.20 3.42 15.26
CA LEU A 155 -19.16 2.45 14.75
C LEU A 155 -19.02 1.09 15.48
N GLU A 156 -20.14 0.49 15.93
CA GLU A 156 -20.13 -0.81 16.60
C GLU A 156 -19.60 -1.94 15.69
N ASP A 157 -19.83 -1.85 14.37
CA ASP A 157 -19.39 -2.82 13.37
C ASP A 157 -18.21 -2.27 12.53
N ALA A 158 -17.33 -1.49 13.16
CA ALA A 158 -16.24 -0.79 12.47
C ALA A 158 -15.11 -1.71 11.96
N VAL A 159 -15.07 -2.96 12.38
CA VAL A 159 -13.96 -3.89 12.07
C VAL A 159 -13.56 -3.92 10.59
N PRO A 160 -14.48 -3.97 9.60
CA PRO A 160 -14.09 -3.88 8.19
C PRO A 160 -13.42 -2.56 7.80
N HIS A 161 -13.62 -1.53 8.60
CA HIS A 161 -13.16 -0.17 8.33
C HIS A 161 -11.99 0.28 9.22
N ASN A 162 -11.51 -0.61 10.11
CA ASN A 162 -10.41 -0.29 11.03
C ASN A 162 -9.13 0.13 10.30
N SER A 163 -8.89 -0.35 9.08
CA SER A 163 -7.76 0.11 8.28
C SER A 163 -7.84 1.59 7.93
N TYR A 164 -9.03 2.13 7.67
CA TYR A 164 -9.20 3.57 7.42
C TYR A 164 -8.84 4.38 8.68
N LEU A 165 -9.27 3.93 9.86
CA LEU A 165 -8.92 4.56 11.13
C LEU A 165 -7.41 4.49 11.39
N TYR A 166 -6.84 3.29 11.22
CA TYR A 166 -5.41 3.06 11.40
C TYR A 166 -4.57 4.00 10.53
N TYR A 167 -4.79 3.96 9.23
CA TYR A 167 -4.00 4.74 8.28
C TYR A 167 -4.29 6.24 8.37
N GLY A 168 -5.53 6.62 8.66
CA GLY A 168 -5.90 8.01 8.89
C GLY A 168 -5.19 8.61 10.11
N TYR A 169 -5.25 7.94 11.26
CA TYR A 169 -4.52 8.38 12.44
C TYR A 169 -3.01 8.37 12.27
N ARG A 170 -2.47 7.37 11.54
CA ARG A 170 -1.06 7.29 11.24
C ARG A 170 -0.59 8.45 10.35
N PHE A 171 -1.35 8.82 9.33
CA PHE A 171 -1.09 10.00 8.50
C PHE A 171 -1.11 11.29 9.34
N LYS A 172 -2.09 11.47 10.21
CA LYS A 172 -2.16 12.62 11.14
C LYS A 172 -0.98 12.63 12.13
N ALA A 173 -0.54 11.46 12.59
CA ALA A 173 0.65 11.35 13.43
C ALA A 173 1.92 11.83 12.68
N HIS A 174 2.06 11.46 11.42
CA HIS A 174 3.15 11.92 10.56
C HIS A 174 3.14 13.45 10.44
N LEU A 175 2.01 14.05 10.05
CA LEU A 175 1.90 15.51 9.93
C LEU A 175 2.18 16.23 11.25
N ALA A 176 1.71 15.70 12.38
CA ALA A 176 1.99 16.27 13.69
C ALA A 176 3.48 16.19 14.04
N ALA A 177 4.15 15.09 13.69
CA ALA A 177 5.60 14.92 13.87
C ALA A 177 6.39 15.94 13.03
N GLU A 178 6.04 16.13 11.77
CA GLU A 178 6.68 17.12 10.88
C GLU A 178 6.50 18.57 11.40
N ARG A 179 5.34 18.85 12.00
CA ARG A 179 5.07 20.13 12.64
C ARG A 179 5.76 20.28 14.01
N GLY A 180 6.50 19.27 14.46
CA GLY A 180 7.20 19.25 15.76
C GLY A 180 6.30 19.05 16.97
N VAL A 181 5.04 18.65 16.79
CA VAL A 181 4.05 18.48 17.87
C VAL A 181 4.04 17.02 18.35
N VAL A 182 5.15 16.60 18.98
CA VAL A 182 5.43 15.21 19.35
C VAL A 182 4.32 14.57 20.19
N LEU A 183 3.73 15.29 21.14
CA LEU A 183 2.67 14.74 22.00
C LEU A 183 1.43 14.38 21.18
N ILE A 184 1.04 15.22 20.23
CA ILE A 184 -0.10 14.95 19.34
C ILE A 184 0.23 13.78 18.40
N ALA A 185 1.46 13.69 17.90
CA ALA A 185 1.88 12.55 17.09
C ALA A 185 1.76 11.22 17.85
N LYS A 186 2.15 11.19 19.14
CA LYS A 186 1.98 10.02 20.00
C LYS A 186 0.50 9.68 20.22
N ASP A 187 -0.33 10.67 20.50
CA ASP A 187 -1.76 10.46 20.73
C ASP A 187 -2.42 9.85 19.48
N TYR A 188 -2.12 10.34 18.28
CA TYR A 188 -2.59 9.74 17.03
C TYR A 188 -2.05 8.32 16.80
N MET A 189 -0.79 8.04 17.14
CA MET A 189 -0.27 6.67 17.03
C MET A 189 -0.94 5.71 18.02
N HIS A 190 -1.29 6.16 19.23
CA HIS A 190 -2.09 5.35 20.15
C HIS A 190 -3.49 5.05 19.57
N MET A 191 -4.14 6.04 18.94
CA MET A 191 -5.43 5.83 18.28
C MET A 191 -5.32 4.83 17.11
N ALA A 192 -4.25 4.94 16.31
CA ALA A 192 -3.97 3.99 15.22
C ALA A 192 -3.80 2.56 15.75
N ILE A 193 -3.00 2.36 16.79
CA ILE A 193 -2.78 1.06 17.42
C ILE A 193 -4.11 0.50 17.96
N HIS A 194 -4.88 1.32 18.66
CA HIS A 194 -6.16 0.92 19.23
C HIS A 194 -7.16 0.46 18.16
N ALA A 195 -7.18 1.11 17.00
CA ALA A 195 -8.03 0.69 15.90
C ALA A 195 -7.74 -0.74 15.41
N MET A 196 -6.50 -1.24 15.57
CA MET A 196 -6.07 -2.58 15.16
C MET A 196 -6.10 -3.61 16.29
N GLU A 197 -6.42 -3.23 17.54
CA GLU A 197 -6.49 -4.16 18.68
C GLU A 197 -7.70 -5.11 18.63
N ILE A 198 -8.74 -4.75 17.87
CA ILE A 198 -9.94 -5.56 17.74
C ILE A 198 -9.65 -6.67 16.72
N PRO A 199 -9.46 -7.94 17.15
CA PRO A 199 -9.23 -9.03 16.23
C PRO A 199 -10.47 -9.24 15.37
N PRO A 200 -10.38 -9.17 14.07
CA PRO A 200 -11.49 -9.50 13.20
C PRO A 200 -11.84 -11.00 13.33
N ALA A 201 -13.12 -11.33 13.29
CA ALA A 201 -13.59 -12.71 13.16
C ALA A 201 -13.48 -13.17 11.69
N TYR A 202 -12.31 -12.94 11.07
CA TYR A 202 -12.05 -13.20 9.67
C TYR A 202 -11.17 -14.44 9.48
N GLU A 203 -10.95 -14.81 8.20
CA GLU A 203 -10.02 -15.85 7.82
C GLU A 203 -8.59 -15.56 8.32
N GLN A 204 -7.83 -16.62 8.60
CA GLN A 204 -6.52 -16.53 9.24
C GLN A 204 -5.53 -15.59 8.52
N PRO A 205 -5.40 -15.57 7.16
CA PRO A 205 -4.48 -14.66 6.49
C PRO A 205 -4.80 -13.17 6.74
N LEU A 206 -6.08 -12.81 6.86
CA LEU A 206 -6.49 -11.45 7.16
C LEU A 206 -6.19 -11.08 8.61
N ALA A 207 -6.41 -12.02 9.54
CA ALA A 207 -6.07 -11.83 10.95
C ALA A 207 -4.55 -11.65 11.14
N ASP A 208 -3.73 -12.40 10.39
CA ASP A 208 -2.27 -12.26 10.41
C ASP A 208 -1.82 -10.90 9.88
N ALA A 209 -2.44 -10.40 8.81
CA ALA A 209 -2.15 -9.07 8.26
C ALA A 209 -2.52 -7.95 9.25
N PHE A 210 -3.66 -8.03 9.94
CA PHE A 210 -4.01 -7.10 11.02
C PHE A 210 -3.01 -7.13 12.17
N ALA A 211 -2.56 -8.32 12.58
CA ALA A 211 -1.55 -8.47 13.63
C ALA A 211 -0.22 -7.83 13.24
N GLN A 212 0.23 -8.01 12.00
CA GLN A 212 1.46 -7.39 11.49
C GLN A 212 1.35 -5.86 11.47
N THR A 213 0.22 -5.32 11.03
CA THR A 213 -0.04 -3.87 11.02
C THR A 213 0.00 -3.28 12.44
N HIS A 214 -0.60 -3.96 13.41
CA HIS A 214 -0.54 -3.57 14.83
C HIS A 214 0.91 -3.58 15.36
N GLU A 215 1.70 -4.59 15.04
CA GLU A 215 3.10 -4.68 15.46
C GLU A 215 3.93 -3.53 14.88
N ASN A 216 3.73 -3.20 13.60
CA ASN A 216 4.40 -2.09 12.93
C ASN A 216 4.07 -0.75 13.58
N ALA A 217 2.78 -0.48 13.87
CA ALA A 217 2.38 0.74 14.57
C ALA A 217 2.98 0.83 15.97
N SER A 218 3.01 -0.27 16.70
CA SER A 218 3.64 -0.35 18.03
C SER A 218 5.15 -0.10 17.96
N TRP A 219 5.81 -0.52 16.89
CA TRP A 219 7.21 -0.22 16.65
C TRP A 219 7.42 1.29 16.41
N ILE A 220 6.64 1.93 15.54
CA ILE A 220 6.72 3.37 15.27
C ILE A 220 6.55 4.16 16.58
N LEU A 221 5.56 3.83 17.40
CA LEU A 221 5.35 4.50 18.68
C LEU A 221 6.57 4.39 19.60
N ARG A 222 7.18 3.18 19.68
CA ARG A 222 8.41 2.98 20.46
C ARG A 222 9.58 3.81 19.94
N GLU A 223 9.69 3.99 18.63
CA GLU A 223 10.73 4.84 18.06
C GLU A 223 10.48 6.33 18.34
N ILE A 224 9.23 6.78 18.26
CA ILE A 224 8.86 8.15 18.68
C ILE A 224 9.23 8.39 20.15
N ASP A 225 9.01 7.40 21.04
CA ASP A 225 9.38 7.49 22.45
C ASP A 225 10.89 7.55 22.68
N ARG A 226 11.67 6.89 21.82
CA ARG A 226 13.14 6.89 21.89
C ARG A 226 13.75 8.08 21.16
N ALA A 227 13.08 8.58 20.15
CA ALA A 227 13.58 9.68 19.32
C ALA A 227 13.63 10.95 20.12
N THR A 228 14.79 11.24 20.51
CA THR A 228 15.10 12.52 21.10
C THR A 228 15.77 13.44 20.14
N PRO A 229 15.85 13.33 18.86
CA PRO A 229 16.03 14.53 18.07
C PRO A 229 14.88 14.89 17.18
N ASP A 230 14.28 14.01 16.44
CA ASP A 230 13.27 14.41 15.45
C ASP A 230 12.36 13.25 15.02
N PRO A 231 11.14 13.16 15.57
CA PRO A 231 10.18 12.16 15.14
C PRO A 231 9.79 12.26 13.65
N ALA A 232 9.96 13.42 13.01
CA ALA A 232 9.68 13.60 11.59
C ALA A 232 10.65 12.83 10.68
N GLN A 233 11.82 12.41 11.20
CA GLN A 233 12.79 11.59 10.46
C GLN A 233 12.50 10.09 10.54
N LEU A 234 11.46 9.67 11.23
CA LEU A 234 11.06 8.27 11.25
C LEU A 234 10.51 7.86 9.88
N HIS A 235 10.78 6.63 9.51
CA HIS A 235 10.11 6.02 8.37
C HIS A 235 8.65 5.73 8.73
N TRP A 236 7.76 6.48 8.11
CA TRP A 236 6.31 6.32 8.25
C TRP A 236 5.73 5.39 7.18
N ASP A 237 6.51 5.11 6.13
CA ASP A 237 6.18 4.15 5.08
C ASP A 237 6.39 2.72 5.62
N ILE A 238 5.35 1.92 5.57
CA ILE A 238 5.38 0.51 5.94
C ILE A 238 4.75 -0.28 4.83
#